data_838707575c2aae5354103745d4d065b1
#
_entry.id   838707575c2aae5354103745d4d065b1
#
_cell.length_a   1.000
_cell.length_b   1.000
_cell.length_c   1.000
_cell.angle_alpha   90.00
_cell.angle_beta   90.00
_cell.angle_gamma   90.00
#
_symmetry.space_group_name_H-M   'P 1'
#
loop_
_entity.id
_entity.type
_entity.pdbx_description
1 polymer ?
#
loop_
_entity_poly.entity_id
_entity_poly.type
_entity_poly.pdbx_seq_one_letter_code
_entity_poly.pdbx_strand_id
1 'polypeptide(L)'
;TNAEYLVRKFGELESKLETALRECRSAGITIDNLEAKCAALAAESAGMKKFCKDAAFDADYEAELGMERGLFSDALNEIKTPATDAFLAEVRAEARNEGINYAASRLAAAFNHGFINKSLREVFDVTRMILSAKEELANEPHPIDGLSGEYAEKSLEEWAEQIRKGGNQ
;
A
#
# COMPACT_ATOMS: atom_id res chain seq x y z
N THR A 1 -15.42 41.91 28.82
CA THR A 1 -16.41 42.77 28.15
C THR A 1 -16.99 42.04 26.93
N ASN A 2 -18.16 42.50 26.42
CA ASN A 2 -18.74 41.96 25.18
C ASN A 2 -17.80 42.13 23.98
N ALA A 3 -17.00 43.18 23.95
CA ALA A 3 -16.02 43.42 22.89
C ALA A 3 -14.92 42.37 22.88
N GLU A 4 -14.37 42.02 24.02
CA GLU A 4 -13.34 40.94 24.16
C GLU A 4 -13.91 39.58 23.76
N TYR A 5 -15.15 39.30 24.15
CA TYR A 5 -15.84 38.05 23.72
C TYR A 5 -15.96 38.00 22.20
N LEU A 6 -16.39 39.10 21.56
CA LEU A 6 -16.53 39.16 20.10
C LEU A 6 -15.19 38.97 19.39
N VAL A 7 -14.13 39.67 19.86
CA VAL A 7 -12.75 39.54 19.29
C VAL A 7 -12.30 38.10 19.35
N ARG A 8 -12.47 37.43 20.50
CA ARG A 8 -12.13 36.02 20.62
C ARG A 8 -12.93 35.14 19.68
N LYS A 9 -14.25 35.39 19.55
CA LYS A 9 -15.11 34.62 18.64
C LYS A 9 -14.74 34.83 17.17
N PHE A 10 -14.37 36.02 16.78
CA PHE A 10 -13.85 36.26 15.43
C PHE A 10 -12.55 35.51 15.19
N GLY A 11 -11.60 35.54 16.11
CA GLY A 11 -10.37 34.77 15.98
C GLY A 11 -10.59 33.23 15.90
N GLU A 12 -11.54 32.69 16.68
CA GLU A 12 -11.93 31.29 16.57
C GLU A 12 -12.54 30.94 15.21
N LEU A 13 -13.37 31.85 14.64
CA LEU A 13 -14.00 31.66 13.34
C LEU A 13 -12.97 31.78 12.19
N GLU A 14 -12.05 32.72 12.27
CA GLU A 14 -10.95 32.86 11.30
C GLU A 14 -10.09 31.58 11.28
N SER A 15 -9.69 31.08 12.43
CA SER A 15 -8.91 29.85 12.53
C SER A 15 -9.65 28.62 11.93
N LYS A 16 -10.96 28.50 12.20
CA LYS A 16 -11.79 27.46 11.60
C LYS A 16 -11.91 27.60 10.10
N LEU A 17 -12.07 28.83 9.59
CA LEU A 17 -12.13 29.09 8.17
C LEU A 17 -10.81 28.74 7.47
N GLU A 18 -9.68 29.14 8.03
CA GLU A 18 -8.36 28.77 7.48
C GLU A 18 -8.16 27.25 7.44
N THR A 19 -8.59 26.53 8.49
CA THR A 19 -8.52 25.09 8.54
C THR A 19 -9.39 24.47 7.46
N ALA A 20 -10.65 24.89 7.34
CA ALA A 20 -11.57 24.40 6.31
C ALA A 20 -11.05 24.69 4.88
N LEU A 21 -10.49 25.87 4.64
CA LEU A 21 -9.89 26.21 3.34
C LEU A 21 -8.68 25.31 3.02
N ARG A 22 -7.86 24.97 4.02
CA ARG A 22 -6.74 24.04 3.84
C ARG A 22 -7.21 22.64 3.51
N GLU A 23 -8.22 22.16 4.22
CA GLU A 23 -8.85 20.85 3.96
C GLU A 23 -9.48 20.79 2.57
N CYS A 24 -10.21 21.84 2.15
CA CYS A 24 -10.76 21.92 0.80
C CYS A 24 -9.68 21.88 -0.29
N ARG A 25 -8.56 22.58 -0.10
CA ARG A 25 -7.45 22.54 -1.06
C ARG A 25 -6.81 21.16 -1.13
N SER A 26 -6.61 20.51 0.02
CA SER A 26 -6.09 19.15 0.08
C SER A 26 -7.02 18.16 -0.61
N ALA A 27 -8.33 18.27 -0.37
CA ALA A 27 -9.34 17.44 -1.04
C ALA A 27 -9.34 17.67 -2.56
N GLY A 28 -9.20 18.92 -3.02
CA GLY A 28 -9.09 19.26 -4.44
C GLY A 28 -7.91 18.54 -5.10
N ILE A 29 -6.72 18.61 -4.51
CA ILE A 29 -5.52 17.91 -5.02
C ILE A 29 -5.75 16.39 -5.09
N THR A 30 -6.40 15.83 -4.08
CA THR A 30 -6.71 14.39 -4.06
C THR A 30 -7.68 14.02 -5.18
N ILE A 31 -8.72 14.83 -5.43
CA ILE A 31 -9.69 14.63 -6.51
C ILE A 31 -8.98 14.67 -7.86
N ASP A 32 -8.18 15.71 -8.12
CA ASP A 32 -7.44 15.85 -9.38
C ASP A 32 -6.53 14.63 -9.65
N ASN A 33 -5.85 14.12 -8.62
CA ASN A 33 -5.00 12.93 -8.72
C ASN A 33 -5.83 11.67 -9.04
N LEU A 34 -6.99 11.49 -8.40
CA LEU A 34 -7.87 10.36 -8.65
C LEU A 34 -8.48 10.43 -10.05
N GLU A 35 -8.88 11.61 -10.52
CA GLU A 35 -9.37 11.81 -11.87
C GLU A 35 -8.31 11.47 -12.92
N ALA A 36 -7.06 11.88 -12.72
CA ALA A 36 -5.95 11.54 -13.59
C ALA A 36 -5.70 10.02 -13.64
N LYS A 37 -5.74 9.32 -12.50
CA LYS A 37 -5.63 7.86 -12.43
C LYS A 37 -6.79 7.17 -13.15
N CYS A 38 -8.01 7.62 -12.93
CA CYS A 38 -9.20 7.07 -13.62
C CYS A 38 -9.10 7.26 -15.13
N ALA A 39 -8.65 8.43 -15.59
CA ALA A 39 -8.47 8.70 -17.02
C ALA A 39 -7.39 7.79 -17.64
N ALA A 40 -6.28 7.56 -16.96
CA ALA A 40 -5.21 6.67 -17.41
C ALA A 40 -5.70 5.21 -17.53
N LEU A 41 -6.40 4.70 -16.52
CA LEU A 41 -6.98 3.35 -16.52
C LEU A 41 -8.06 3.18 -17.59
N ALA A 42 -8.88 4.21 -17.83
CA ALA A 42 -9.89 4.20 -18.88
C ALA A 42 -9.26 4.15 -20.28
N ALA A 43 -8.18 4.91 -20.51
CA ALA A 43 -7.43 4.89 -21.76
C ALA A 43 -6.78 3.52 -22.02
N GLU A 44 -6.19 2.91 -20.98
CA GLU A 44 -5.62 1.56 -21.06
C GLU A 44 -6.69 0.50 -21.36
N SER A 45 -7.83 0.56 -20.66
CA SER A 45 -8.99 -0.32 -20.95
C SER A 45 -9.51 -0.17 -22.37
N ALA A 46 -9.55 1.05 -22.89
CA ALA A 46 -9.95 1.31 -24.28
C ALA A 46 -8.94 0.71 -25.29
N GLY A 47 -7.64 0.82 -24.99
CA GLY A 47 -6.57 0.21 -25.77
C GLY A 47 -6.67 -1.32 -25.80
N MET A 48 -6.88 -1.94 -24.65
CA MET A 48 -7.10 -3.39 -24.57
C MET A 48 -8.34 -3.86 -25.34
N LYS A 49 -9.46 -3.12 -25.23
CA LYS A 49 -10.67 -3.42 -25.99
C LYS A 49 -10.45 -3.35 -27.51
N LYS A 50 -9.70 -2.33 -27.96
CA LYS A 50 -9.35 -2.20 -29.37
C LYS A 50 -8.50 -3.39 -29.83
N PHE A 51 -7.45 -3.70 -29.06
CA PHE A 51 -6.57 -4.85 -29.31
C PHE A 51 -7.36 -6.16 -29.42
N CYS A 52 -8.26 -6.45 -28.47
CA CYS A 52 -9.07 -7.66 -28.50
C CYS A 52 -9.99 -7.74 -29.74
N LYS A 53 -10.52 -6.58 -30.20
CA LYS A 53 -11.32 -6.53 -31.42
C LYS A 53 -10.49 -6.80 -32.65
N ASP A 54 -9.33 -6.16 -32.75
CA ASP A 54 -8.44 -6.30 -33.90
C ASP A 54 -7.92 -7.75 -33.97
N ALA A 55 -7.51 -8.33 -32.85
CA ALA A 55 -7.06 -9.71 -32.76
C ALA A 55 -8.16 -10.75 -33.05
N ALA A 56 -9.41 -10.47 -32.67
CA ALA A 56 -10.54 -11.34 -33.01
C ALA A 56 -10.82 -11.33 -34.53
N PHE A 57 -10.69 -10.17 -35.17
CA PHE A 57 -10.84 -10.05 -36.62
C PHE A 57 -9.72 -10.81 -37.36
N ASP A 58 -8.48 -10.67 -36.90
CA ASP A 58 -7.35 -11.38 -37.52
C ASP A 58 -7.46 -12.91 -37.34
N ALA A 59 -7.96 -13.38 -36.19
CA ALA A 59 -8.18 -14.80 -35.95
C ALA A 59 -9.26 -15.42 -36.86
N ASP A 60 -10.32 -14.67 -37.15
CA ASP A 60 -11.36 -15.11 -38.10
C ASP A 60 -10.80 -15.19 -39.52
N TYR A 61 -9.99 -14.21 -39.91
CA TYR A 61 -9.33 -14.17 -41.22
C TYR A 61 -8.29 -15.29 -41.40
N GLU A 62 -7.49 -15.55 -40.34
CA GLU A 62 -6.53 -16.68 -40.33
C GLU A 62 -7.23 -18.04 -40.44
N ALA A 63 -8.38 -18.20 -39.75
CA ALA A 63 -9.17 -19.42 -39.79
C ALA A 63 -9.76 -19.67 -41.21
N GLU A 64 -10.19 -18.61 -41.90
CA GLU A 64 -10.67 -18.70 -43.30
C GLU A 64 -9.55 -19.10 -44.26
N LEU A 65 -8.30 -18.68 -43.99
CA LEU A 65 -7.13 -19.02 -44.78
C LEU A 65 -6.49 -20.35 -44.41
N GLY A 66 -6.97 -21.05 -43.37
CA GLY A 66 -6.44 -22.34 -42.93
C GLY A 66 -5.05 -22.21 -42.25
N MET A 67 -4.71 -21.05 -41.69
CA MET A 67 -3.45 -20.79 -40.99
C MET A 67 -3.47 -21.34 -39.54
N GLU A 68 -2.35 -21.83 -39.08
CA GLU A 68 -2.25 -22.29 -37.68
C GLU A 68 -2.30 -21.12 -36.68
N ARG A 69 -3.07 -21.28 -35.58
CA ARG A 69 -3.30 -20.29 -34.51
C ARG A 69 -2.05 -20.06 -33.67
N GLY A 70 -1.01 -19.44 -34.19
CA GLY A 70 0.23 -19.15 -33.42
C GLY A 70 0.36 -17.68 -33.00
N LEU A 71 -0.13 -16.78 -33.81
CA LEU A 71 0.14 -15.33 -33.64
C LEU A 71 -0.65 -14.65 -32.50
N PHE A 72 -1.83 -15.18 -32.14
CA PHE A 72 -2.69 -14.57 -31.13
C PHE A 72 -2.07 -14.63 -29.70
N SER A 73 -1.43 -15.74 -29.35
CA SER A 73 -0.80 -15.88 -28.04
C SER A 73 0.44 -15.00 -27.89
N ASP A 74 1.19 -14.79 -28.97
CA ASP A 74 2.37 -13.92 -28.95
C ASP A 74 1.97 -12.45 -28.85
N ALA A 75 0.92 -12.03 -29.57
CA ALA A 75 0.39 -10.69 -29.48
C ALA A 75 -0.17 -10.34 -28.08
N LEU A 76 -0.75 -11.32 -27.35
CA LEU A 76 -1.20 -11.12 -25.97
C LEU A 76 -0.05 -10.78 -25.03
N ASN A 77 1.14 -11.32 -25.25
CA ASN A 77 2.33 -11.04 -24.44
C ASN A 77 2.88 -9.62 -24.64
N GLU A 78 2.47 -8.94 -25.72
CA GLU A 78 2.88 -7.56 -26.02
C GLU A 78 1.96 -6.51 -25.34
N ILE A 79 0.84 -6.92 -24.75
CA ILE A 79 -0.07 -6.00 -24.05
C ILE A 79 0.64 -5.49 -22.80
N LYS A 80 0.89 -4.18 -22.78
CA LYS A 80 1.47 -3.48 -21.61
C LYS A 80 0.35 -2.72 -20.92
N THR A 81 0.28 -2.88 -19.60
CA THR A 81 -0.70 -2.21 -18.72
C THR A 81 -0.02 -1.34 -17.67
N PRO A 82 0.78 -0.32 -18.09
CA PRO A 82 1.59 0.45 -17.16
C PRO A 82 0.77 1.23 -16.13
N ALA A 83 -0.43 1.70 -16.47
CA ALA A 83 -1.30 2.40 -15.53
C ALA A 83 -1.89 1.45 -14.49
N THR A 84 -2.29 0.25 -14.90
CA THR A 84 -2.77 -0.80 -13.99
C THR A 84 -1.64 -1.28 -13.09
N ASP A 85 -0.46 -1.51 -13.63
CA ASP A 85 0.72 -1.95 -12.87
C ASP A 85 1.13 -0.90 -11.83
N ALA A 86 1.15 0.38 -12.21
CA ALA A 86 1.45 1.48 -11.30
C ALA A 86 0.39 1.59 -10.18
N PHE A 87 -0.88 1.49 -10.50
CA PHE A 87 -1.96 1.50 -9.53
C PHE A 87 -1.85 0.33 -8.54
N LEU A 88 -1.62 -0.89 -9.05
CA LEU A 88 -1.45 -2.07 -8.18
C LEU A 88 -0.20 -1.97 -7.30
N ALA A 89 0.88 -1.40 -7.81
CA ALA A 89 2.09 -1.17 -7.02
C ALA A 89 1.83 -0.18 -5.87
N GLU A 90 1.08 0.90 -6.14
CA GLU A 90 0.67 1.88 -5.13
C GLU A 90 -0.19 1.23 -4.04
N VAL A 91 -1.26 0.52 -4.42
CA VAL A 91 -2.15 -0.16 -3.46
C VAL A 91 -1.39 -1.18 -2.60
N ARG A 92 -0.47 -1.95 -3.21
CA ARG A 92 0.36 -2.89 -2.47
C ARG A 92 1.31 -2.19 -1.50
N ALA A 93 1.88 -1.06 -1.90
CA ALA A 93 2.75 -0.26 -1.04
C ALA A 93 1.99 0.33 0.16
N GLU A 94 0.79 0.85 -0.07
CA GLU A 94 -0.07 1.36 1.00
C GLU A 94 -0.45 0.26 1.99
N ALA A 95 -0.98 -0.86 1.52
CA ALA A 95 -1.38 -1.99 2.36
C ALA A 95 -0.21 -2.54 3.19
N ARG A 96 0.99 -2.62 2.59
CA ARG A 96 2.21 -3.01 3.27
C ARG A 96 2.59 -2.02 4.37
N ASN A 97 2.55 -0.73 4.06
CA ASN A 97 2.87 0.33 5.02
C ASN A 97 1.87 0.37 6.19
N GLU A 98 0.59 0.11 5.93
CA GLU A 98 -0.43 -0.03 6.97
C GLU A 98 -0.13 -1.24 7.88
N GLY A 99 0.25 -2.37 7.31
CA GLY A 99 0.65 -3.56 8.08
C GLY A 99 1.86 -3.30 8.98
N ILE A 100 2.89 -2.62 8.46
CA ILE A 100 4.08 -2.23 9.23
C ILE A 100 3.70 -1.26 10.37
N ASN A 101 2.88 -0.24 10.08
CA ASN A 101 2.38 0.70 11.08
C ASN A 101 1.59 -0.01 12.18
N TYR A 102 0.74 -0.95 11.80
CA TYR A 102 -0.06 -1.74 12.73
C TYR A 102 0.83 -2.57 13.66
N ALA A 103 1.83 -3.27 13.11
CA ALA A 103 2.76 -4.08 13.90
C ALA A 103 3.55 -3.22 14.90
N ALA A 104 4.11 -2.09 14.45
CA ALA A 104 4.83 -1.15 15.32
C ALA A 104 3.93 -0.59 16.42
N SER A 105 2.71 -0.21 16.09
CA SER A 105 1.73 0.33 17.04
C SER A 105 1.31 -0.72 18.08
N ARG A 106 1.14 -1.96 17.69
CA ARG A 106 0.83 -3.07 18.61
C ARG A 106 1.97 -3.32 19.60
N LEU A 107 3.21 -3.29 19.13
CA LEU A 107 4.39 -3.43 20.00
C LEU A 107 4.45 -2.28 21.02
N ALA A 108 4.31 -1.04 20.57
CA ALA A 108 4.31 0.13 21.45
C ALA A 108 3.16 0.07 22.48
N ALA A 109 1.97 -0.31 22.05
CA ALA A 109 0.82 -0.46 22.95
C ALA A 109 1.05 -1.57 23.99
N ALA A 110 1.58 -2.72 23.59
CA ALA A 110 1.89 -3.82 24.49
C ALA A 110 2.92 -3.42 25.56
N PHE A 111 3.91 -2.62 25.18
CA PHE A 111 4.88 -2.06 26.13
C PHE A 111 4.23 -1.06 27.09
N ASN A 112 3.47 -0.10 26.59
CA ASN A 112 2.81 0.92 27.40
C ASN A 112 1.81 0.34 28.41
N HIS A 113 1.19 -0.77 28.07
CA HIS A 113 0.27 -1.50 28.96
C HIS A 113 0.97 -2.53 29.86
N GLY A 114 2.30 -2.60 29.84
CA GLY A 114 3.07 -3.49 30.72
C GLY A 114 3.04 -4.97 30.36
N PHE A 115 2.59 -5.33 29.16
CA PHE A 115 2.62 -6.73 28.68
C PHE A 115 4.01 -7.19 28.25
N ILE A 116 4.94 -6.25 28.05
CA ILE A 116 6.32 -6.54 27.64
C ILE A 116 7.25 -6.01 28.74
N ASN A 117 7.99 -6.92 29.39
CA ASN A 117 8.96 -6.57 30.42
C ASN A 117 10.37 -6.41 29.80
N LYS A 118 10.54 -5.35 29.03
CA LYS A 118 11.81 -4.95 28.39
C LYS A 118 12.13 -3.50 28.70
N SER A 119 13.38 -3.08 28.49
CA SER A 119 13.75 -1.68 28.67
C SER A 119 13.11 -0.81 27.58
N LEU A 120 12.84 0.46 27.91
CA LEU A 120 12.34 1.44 26.95
C LEU A 120 13.24 1.53 25.71
N ARG A 121 14.55 1.42 25.90
CA ARG A 121 15.53 1.50 24.82
C ARG A 121 15.40 0.32 23.84
N GLU A 122 15.27 -0.91 24.36
CA GLU A 122 15.08 -2.09 23.52
C GLU A 122 13.79 -2.00 22.69
N VAL A 123 12.69 -1.60 23.34
CA VAL A 123 11.39 -1.45 22.63
C VAL A 123 11.45 -0.33 21.60
N PHE A 124 12.11 0.78 21.91
CA PHE A 124 12.34 1.88 20.98
C PHE A 124 13.11 1.41 19.75
N ASP A 125 14.23 0.69 19.95
CA ASP A 125 15.08 0.20 18.86
C ASP A 125 14.31 -0.79 17.96
N VAL A 126 13.56 -1.73 18.55
CA VAL A 126 12.73 -2.69 17.79
C VAL A 126 11.59 -1.99 17.03
N THR A 127 10.90 -1.05 17.68
CA THR A 127 9.84 -0.29 17.03
C THR A 127 10.37 0.51 15.85
N ARG A 128 11.54 1.13 16.00
CA ARG A 128 12.21 1.87 14.93
C ARG A 128 12.60 0.94 13.78
N MET A 129 13.15 -0.24 14.08
CA MET A 129 13.50 -1.26 13.09
C MET A 129 12.27 -1.71 12.29
N ILE A 130 11.13 -1.94 12.94
CA ILE A 130 9.88 -2.27 12.23
C ILE A 130 9.46 -1.12 11.30
N LEU A 131 9.56 0.12 11.75
CA LEU A 131 9.16 1.26 10.93
C LEU A 131 10.12 1.54 9.77
N SER A 132 11.43 1.25 9.92
CA SER A 132 12.42 1.41 8.82
C SER A 132 12.17 0.45 7.66
N ALA A 133 11.50 -0.67 7.91
CA ALA A 133 11.13 -1.62 6.86
C ALA A 133 10.30 -0.99 5.72
N LYS A 134 9.62 0.15 5.95
CA LYS A 134 8.92 0.88 4.88
C LYS A 134 9.89 1.41 3.83
N GLU A 135 10.99 2.01 4.27
CA GLU A 135 12.01 2.58 3.38
C GLU A 135 12.78 1.48 2.68
N GLU A 136 13.12 0.41 3.39
CA GLU A 136 13.80 -0.77 2.86
C GLU A 136 12.97 -1.40 1.74
N LEU A 137 11.68 -1.68 1.99
CA LEU A 137 10.77 -2.29 1.02
C LEU A 137 10.35 -1.35 -0.12
N ALA A 138 10.48 -0.04 0.04
CA ALA A 138 10.27 0.92 -1.04
C ALA A 138 11.44 0.90 -2.03
N ASN A 139 12.66 0.70 -1.54
CA ASN A 139 13.88 0.67 -2.36
C ASN A 139 14.16 -0.71 -2.96
N GLU A 140 13.70 -1.77 -2.30
CA GLU A 140 13.90 -3.16 -2.70
C GLU A 140 12.57 -3.92 -2.68
N PRO A 141 11.73 -3.76 -3.72
CA PRO A 141 10.33 -4.22 -3.74
C PRO A 141 10.17 -5.74 -3.73
N HIS A 142 11.25 -6.50 -3.86
CA HIS A 142 11.25 -7.96 -3.82
C HIS A 142 12.33 -8.49 -2.86
N PRO A 143 12.23 -8.22 -1.55
CA PRO A 143 13.12 -8.88 -0.59
C PRO A 143 12.83 -10.38 -0.64
N ILE A 144 13.89 -11.17 -0.85
CA ILE A 144 13.82 -12.62 -1.00
C ILE A 144 13.37 -13.27 0.32
N ASP A 145 13.71 -12.66 1.47
CA ASP A 145 13.42 -13.18 2.81
C ASP A 145 12.58 -12.18 3.63
N GLY A 146 11.57 -12.67 4.33
CA GLY A 146 10.85 -11.93 5.37
C GLY A 146 9.40 -11.54 5.04
N LEU A 147 8.97 -11.47 3.77
CA LEU A 147 7.57 -11.16 3.44
C LEU A 147 6.64 -12.36 3.58
N SER A 148 7.15 -13.60 3.51
CA SER A 148 6.36 -14.81 3.67
C SER A 148 5.94 -15.10 5.11
N GLY A 149 6.64 -14.50 6.09
CA GLY A 149 6.43 -14.76 7.50
C GLY A 149 7.02 -16.09 8.01
N GLU A 150 7.48 -16.96 7.14
CA GLU A 150 8.00 -18.31 7.48
C GLU A 150 9.12 -18.25 8.53
N TYR A 151 10.02 -17.29 8.41
CA TYR A 151 11.10 -17.12 9.39
C TYR A 151 10.55 -16.80 10.79
N ALA A 152 9.57 -15.91 10.88
CA ALA A 152 8.96 -15.55 12.16
C ALA A 152 8.16 -16.73 12.77
N GLU A 153 7.42 -17.46 11.96
CA GLU A 153 6.66 -18.65 12.38
C GLU A 153 7.61 -19.73 12.91
N LYS A 154 8.67 -20.03 12.18
CA LYS A 154 9.69 -21.00 12.61
C LYS A 154 10.38 -20.57 13.90
N SER A 155 10.71 -19.28 14.04
CA SER A 155 11.30 -18.76 15.27
C SER A 155 10.36 -18.90 16.45
N LEU A 156 9.06 -18.63 16.26
CA LEU A 156 8.04 -18.82 17.31
C LEU A 156 7.92 -20.27 17.76
N GLU A 157 7.97 -21.22 16.83
CA GLU A 157 7.96 -22.64 17.14
C GLU A 157 9.19 -23.05 17.98
N GLU A 158 10.38 -22.64 17.53
CA GLU A 158 11.64 -22.91 18.24
C GLU A 158 11.64 -22.30 19.64
N TRP A 159 11.18 -21.05 19.79
CA TRP A 159 11.08 -20.39 21.10
C TRP A 159 10.05 -21.06 22.00
N ALA A 160 8.91 -21.48 21.47
CA ALA A 160 7.92 -22.22 22.24
C ALA A 160 8.47 -23.55 22.78
N GLU A 161 9.31 -24.24 22.01
CA GLU A 161 10.00 -25.43 22.48
C GLU A 161 11.02 -25.13 23.58
N GLN A 162 11.81 -24.05 23.43
CA GLN A 162 12.78 -23.62 24.43
C GLN A 162 12.09 -23.26 25.75
N ILE A 163 10.97 -22.53 25.69
CA ILE A 163 10.17 -22.18 26.87
C ILE A 163 9.65 -23.44 27.58
N ARG A 164 9.16 -24.43 26.81
CA ARG A 164 8.70 -25.70 27.39
C ARG A 164 9.83 -26.48 28.05
N LYS A 165 11.03 -26.46 27.46
CA LYS A 165 12.23 -27.15 28.01
C LYS A 165 12.84 -26.38 29.19
N GLY A 166 12.79 -25.04 29.20
CA GLY A 166 13.31 -24.17 30.26
C GLY A 166 12.33 -23.94 31.42
N GLY A 167 11.06 -24.24 31.28
CA GLY A 167 10.04 -24.11 32.32
C GLY A 167 10.12 -25.13 33.47
N ASN A 168 11.19 -25.97 33.49
CA ASN A 168 11.49 -26.90 34.56
C ASN A 168 12.70 -26.46 35.43
N GLN A 169 13.05 -25.16 35.46
CA GLN A 169 14.03 -24.61 36.41
C GLN A 169 13.36 -23.60 37.35
#